data_ae0573539b063deb5384a93c9019ef19
#
_entry.id   ae0573539b063deb5384a93c9019ef19
#
_cell.length_a   1.000
_cell.length_b   1.000
_cell.length_c   1.000
_cell.angle_alpha   90.00
_cell.angle_beta   90.00
_cell.angle_gamma   90.00
#
_symmetry.space_group_name_H-M   'P 1'
#
loop_
_entity.id
_entity.type
_entity.pdbx_description
1 polymer ?
#
loop_
_entity_poly.entity_id
_entity_poly.type
_entity_poly.pdbx_seq_one_letter_code
_entity_poly.pdbx_strand_id
1 'polypeptide(L)'
;MGELREFVSPLHRATKRDYLARMNDDKVKCMLKAKEYAFEYWDGDRRYGYGGYEFRPGYWYPVAKSLIETYNLKSGSKVLDVGCGKGFLLHELLILEPGLLVTGTDISEYGLSHATDLVKPHLIKHDARGEFKWGDKEFDLVISLTMIHNLRAFELENCLRQIQRIGKSHYVTAESYRNELEQFNLQCWALTCETSFDFDEWLWMFEKSGYTGDFEFIYFE
;
A
#
# COMPACT_ATOMS: atom_id res chain seq x y z
N MET A 1 -6.58 5.31 -18.77
CA MET A 1 -5.64 4.65 -17.84
C MET A 1 -4.52 5.64 -17.55
N GLY A 2 -4.06 5.72 -16.31
CA GLY A 2 -2.95 6.57 -15.91
C GLY A 2 -1.59 6.03 -16.36
N GLU A 3 -0.52 6.60 -15.85
CA GLU A 3 0.85 6.25 -16.21
C GLU A 3 1.43 5.19 -15.27
N LEU A 4 2.26 4.31 -15.83
CA LEU A 4 3.12 3.42 -15.04
C LEU A 4 4.24 4.25 -14.41
N ARG A 5 4.35 4.19 -13.08
CA ARG A 5 5.35 4.93 -12.30
C ARG A 5 6.41 4.00 -11.70
N GLU A 6 7.49 4.58 -11.18
CA GLU A 6 8.54 3.88 -10.43
C GLU A 6 8.96 4.72 -9.20
N PHE A 7 8.04 4.92 -8.24
CA PHE A 7 8.34 5.67 -7.02
C PHE A 7 8.78 4.76 -5.87
N VAL A 8 8.12 3.59 -5.75
CA VAL A 8 8.32 2.63 -4.64
C VAL A 8 9.29 1.51 -5.00
N SER A 9 9.32 1.06 -6.25
CA SER A 9 10.17 -0.05 -6.72
C SER A 9 11.64 0.08 -6.35
N PRO A 10 12.27 1.29 -6.39
CA PRO A 10 13.67 1.42 -5.96
C PRO A 10 13.90 1.01 -4.50
N LEU A 11 12.98 1.35 -3.59
CA LEU A 11 13.06 0.94 -2.18
C LEU A 11 12.85 -0.56 -2.02
N HIS A 12 11.95 -1.14 -2.80
CA HIS A 12 11.64 -2.56 -2.76
C HIS A 12 12.81 -3.41 -3.25
N ARG A 13 13.45 -3.03 -4.36
CA ARG A 13 14.62 -3.73 -4.93
C ARG A 13 15.84 -3.74 -4.00
N ALA A 14 15.96 -2.78 -3.11
CA ALA A 14 17.05 -2.72 -2.12
C ALA A 14 16.95 -3.80 -1.03
N THR A 15 15.81 -4.50 -0.92
CA THR A 15 15.56 -5.50 0.13
C THR A 15 15.98 -6.90 -0.35
N LYS A 16 16.93 -7.53 0.35
CA LYS A 16 17.29 -8.94 0.10
C LYS A 16 16.24 -9.88 0.69
N ARG A 17 15.89 -10.94 -0.05
CA ARG A 17 14.88 -11.92 0.33
C ARG A 17 15.39 -13.34 0.13
N ASP A 18 15.09 -14.22 1.09
CA ASP A 18 15.25 -15.66 0.93
C ASP A 18 13.87 -16.27 0.75
N TYR A 19 13.51 -16.48 -0.50
CA TYR A 19 12.16 -16.95 -0.90
C TYR A 19 11.90 -18.38 -0.44
N LEU A 20 12.88 -19.27 -0.62
CA LEU A 20 12.72 -20.68 -0.23
C LEU A 20 12.67 -20.87 1.27
N ALA A 21 13.50 -20.17 2.04
CA ALA A 21 13.43 -20.18 3.48
C ALA A 21 12.06 -19.73 3.98
N ARG A 22 11.50 -18.66 3.37
CA ARG A 22 10.15 -18.16 3.69
C ARG A 22 9.06 -19.19 3.35
N MET A 23 9.16 -19.90 2.25
CA MET A 23 8.19 -20.93 1.85
C MET A 23 8.23 -22.13 2.79
N ASN A 24 9.42 -22.55 3.22
CA ASN A 24 9.62 -23.75 4.05
C ASN A 24 9.38 -23.52 5.55
N ASP A 25 9.12 -22.30 5.98
CA ASP A 25 8.94 -21.92 7.39
C ASP A 25 7.46 -21.94 7.81
N ASP A 26 6.85 -23.14 7.84
CA ASP A 26 5.43 -23.30 8.25
C ASP A 26 4.51 -22.24 7.61
N LYS A 27 4.57 -22.14 6.28
CA LYS A 27 3.95 -21.08 5.47
C LYS A 27 2.50 -20.80 5.85
N VAL A 28 1.70 -21.88 6.04
CA VAL A 28 0.26 -21.74 6.37
C VAL A 28 0.06 -21.04 7.70
N LYS A 29 0.80 -21.45 8.73
CA LYS A 29 0.73 -20.81 10.04
C LYS A 29 1.18 -19.35 9.99
N CYS A 30 2.26 -19.06 9.25
CA CYS A 30 2.73 -17.70 9.04
C CYS A 30 1.69 -16.82 8.34
N MET A 31 1.01 -17.34 7.31
CA MET A 31 -0.07 -16.64 6.61
C MET A 31 -1.27 -16.33 7.53
N LEU A 32 -1.73 -17.34 8.30
CA LEU A 32 -2.84 -17.16 9.22
C LEU A 32 -2.52 -16.08 10.27
N LYS A 33 -1.29 -16.11 10.79
CA LYS A 33 -0.84 -15.13 11.78
C LYS A 33 -0.67 -13.73 11.19
N ALA A 34 -0.10 -13.62 10.00
CA ALA A 34 0.07 -12.34 9.29
C ALA A 34 -1.28 -11.65 9.01
N LYS A 35 -2.30 -12.42 8.63
CA LYS A 35 -3.65 -11.91 8.30
C LYS A 35 -4.42 -11.36 9.51
N GLU A 36 -3.92 -11.52 10.72
CA GLU A 36 -4.45 -10.82 11.91
C GLU A 36 -4.09 -9.33 11.89
N TYR A 37 -3.06 -8.92 11.15
CA TYR A 37 -2.53 -7.54 11.08
C TYR A 37 -2.26 -6.93 12.46
N ALA A 38 -1.93 -7.79 13.45
CA ALA A 38 -1.63 -7.43 14.84
C ALA A 38 -0.12 -7.30 15.08
N PHE A 39 0.31 -7.30 16.34
CA PHE A 39 1.73 -7.20 16.75
C PHE A 39 2.66 -8.10 15.94
N GLU A 40 2.30 -9.37 15.75
CA GLU A 40 3.17 -10.34 15.07
C GLU A 40 3.48 -9.95 13.63
N TYR A 41 2.50 -9.37 12.93
CA TYR A 41 2.69 -8.89 11.55
C TYR A 41 3.64 -7.70 11.46
N TRP A 42 3.54 -6.75 12.38
CA TRP A 42 4.31 -5.50 12.35
C TRP A 42 5.66 -5.62 13.04
N ASP A 43 5.66 -5.97 14.31
CA ASP A 43 6.81 -5.86 15.21
C ASP A 43 7.24 -7.19 15.84
N GLY A 44 6.52 -8.30 15.54
CA GLY A 44 6.85 -9.65 15.96
C GLY A 44 7.99 -10.26 15.15
N ASP A 45 8.08 -11.59 15.17
CA ASP A 45 9.10 -12.30 14.41
C ASP A 45 8.96 -12.07 12.90
N ARG A 46 10.09 -11.90 12.21
CA ARG A 46 10.19 -11.68 10.76
C ARG A 46 9.44 -12.74 9.94
N ARG A 47 9.27 -13.94 10.46
CA ARG A 47 8.51 -15.02 9.83
C ARG A 47 7.03 -14.70 9.62
N TYR A 48 6.45 -13.82 10.44
CA TYR A 48 5.04 -13.44 10.40
C TYR A 48 4.76 -12.14 9.64
N GLY A 49 5.79 -11.36 9.30
CA GLY A 49 5.58 -10.09 8.64
C GLY A 49 6.84 -9.26 8.48
N TYR A 50 6.80 -8.04 8.99
CA TYR A 50 7.89 -7.07 8.83
C TYR A 50 9.10 -7.34 9.73
N GLY A 51 8.92 -7.95 10.92
CA GLY A 51 10.03 -8.20 11.86
C GLY A 51 10.56 -6.90 12.48
N GLY A 52 9.67 -5.98 12.83
CA GLY A 52 9.99 -4.64 13.32
C GLY A 52 9.81 -3.59 12.23
N TYR A 53 8.60 -3.03 12.12
CA TYR A 53 8.30 -1.95 11.17
C TYR A 53 8.40 -0.61 11.90
N GLU A 54 9.61 -0.07 11.94
CA GLU A 54 9.93 1.17 12.65
C GLU A 54 10.07 2.36 11.70
N PHE A 55 9.75 3.54 12.20
CA PHE A 55 9.98 4.78 11.46
C PHE A 55 11.47 5.03 11.27
N ARG A 56 11.87 5.19 10.02
CA ARG A 56 13.25 5.53 9.62
C ARG A 56 13.20 6.88 8.91
N PRO A 57 13.67 7.96 9.53
CA PRO A 57 13.68 9.28 8.90
C PRO A 57 14.33 9.25 7.51
N GLY A 58 13.66 9.83 6.52
CA GLY A 58 14.13 9.89 5.14
C GLY A 58 13.93 8.61 4.32
N TYR A 59 13.49 7.50 4.89
CA TYR A 59 13.25 6.27 4.12
C TYR A 59 12.19 6.46 3.04
N TRP A 60 11.06 7.09 3.39
CA TRP A 60 9.98 7.39 2.47
C TRP A 60 10.13 8.74 1.75
N TYR A 61 11.18 9.51 2.07
CA TYR A 61 11.43 10.84 1.47
C TYR A 61 11.40 10.83 -0.07
N PRO A 62 12.06 9.90 -0.79
CA PRO A 62 12.04 9.92 -2.26
C PRO A 62 10.63 9.73 -2.82
N VAL A 63 9.84 8.84 -2.21
CA VAL A 63 8.44 8.58 -2.62
C VAL A 63 7.58 9.80 -2.33
N ALA A 64 7.66 10.36 -1.12
CA ALA A 64 6.90 11.53 -0.72
C ALA A 64 7.20 12.73 -1.65
N LYS A 65 8.48 12.95 -1.97
CA LYS A 65 8.91 14.00 -2.91
C LYS A 65 8.31 13.78 -4.30
N SER A 66 8.41 12.57 -4.84
CA SER A 66 7.85 12.23 -6.15
C SER A 66 6.33 12.47 -6.21
N LEU A 67 5.60 12.10 -5.13
CA LEU A 67 4.17 12.35 -5.04
C LEU A 67 3.83 13.85 -5.02
N ILE A 68 4.55 14.64 -4.22
CA ILE A 68 4.35 16.09 -4.15
C ILE A 68 4.57 16.74 -5.51
N GLU A 69 5.68 16.42 -6.17
CA GLU A 69 6.05 17.00 -7.46
C GLU A 69 5.11 16.57 -8.59
N THR A 70 4.80 15.27 -8.68
CA THR A 70 3.96 14.71 -9.76
C THR A 70 2.52 15.22 -9.69
N TYR A 71 1.95 15.27 -8.48
CA TYR A 71 0.55 15.67 -8.30
C TYR A 71 0.38 17.13 -7.88
N ASN A 72 1.48 17.92 -7.92
CA ASN A 72 1.48 19.34 -7.57
C ASN A 72 0.81 19.62 -6.20
N LEU A 73 1.15 18.78 -5.21
CA LEU A 73 0.60 18.91 -3.86
C LEU A 73 1.21 20.13 -3.18
N LYS A 74 0.37 20.90 -2.50
CA LYS A 74 0.74 22.13 -1.81
C LYS A 74 -0.10 22.31 -0.54
N SER A 75 0.23 23.31 0.23
CA SER A 75 -0.55 23.67 1.42
C SER A 75 -2.05 23.71 1.12
N GLY A 76 -2.84 23.01 1.93
CA GLY A 76 -4.28 22.81 1.77
C GLY A 76 -4.68 21.63 0.87
N SER A 77 -3.75 20.98 0.13
CA SER A 77 -4.08 19.77 -0.63
C SER A 77 -4.45 18.63 0.32
N LYS A 78 -5.53 17.92 -0.01
CA LYS A 78 -6.03 16.77 0.75
C LYS A 78 -5.46 15.46 0.18
N VAL A 79 -4.80 14.68 1.02
CA VAL A 79 -4.22 13.37 0.64
C VAL A 79 -4.83 12.27 1.50
N LEU A 80 -5.28 11.19 0.86
CA LEU A 80 -5.71 9.97 1.54
C LEU A 80 -4.76 8.82 1.21
N ASP A 81 -4.32 8.09 2.23
CA ASP A 81 -3.58 6.83 2.10
C ASP A 81 -4.45 5.66 2.58
N VAL A 82 -4.81 4.77 1.65
CA VAL A 82 -5.65 3.59 1.90
C VAL A 82 -4.77 2.37 2.14
N GLY A 83 -4.79 1.85 3.37
CA GLY A 83 -3.85 0.83 3.83
C GLY A 83 -2.52 1.43 4.28
N CYS A 84 -2.59 2.52 5.04
CA CYS A 84 -1.42 3.34 5.41
C CYS A 84 -0.48 2.68 6.44
N GLY A 85 -0.89 1.56 7.07
CA GLY A 85 -0.14 0.93 8.14
C GLY A 85 0.12 1.86 9.32
N LYS A 86 1.40 2.10 9.65
CA LYS A 86 1.82 3.04 10.69
C LYS A 86 1.94 4.50 10.18
N GLY A 87 1.51 4.80 8.94
CA GLY A 87 1.45 6.15 8.38
C GLY A 87 2.82 6.79 8.09
N PHE A 88 3.88 6.00 7.90
CA PHE A 88 5.24 6.56 7.76
C PHE A 88 5.44 7.38 6.48
N LEU A 89 4.74 7.05 5.38
CA LEU A 89 4.75 7.89 4.19
C LEU A 89 4.03 9.22 4.43
N LEU A 90 2.90 9.19 5.12
CA LEU A 90 2.17 10.42 5.48
C LEU A 90 3.00 11.33 6.41
N HIS A 91 3.84 10.73 7.28
CA HIS A 91 4.79 11.49 8.09
C HIS A 91 5.78 12.27 7.22
N GLU A 92 6.41 11.61 6.24
CA GLU A 92 7.36 12.30 5.34
C GLU A 92 6.68 13.34 4.45
N LEU A 93 5.43 13.10 4.02
CA LEU A 93 4.64 14.10 3.30
C LEU A 93 4.44 15.36 4.14
N LEU A 94 4.11 15.23 5.43
CA LEU A 94 3.95 16.37 6.35
C LEU A 94 5.27 17.06 6.69
N ILE A 95 6.40 16.34 6.70
CA ILE A 95 7.73 16.96 6.86
C ILE A 95 8.09 17.82 5.64
N LEU A 96 7.79 17.32 4.43
CA LEU A 96 8.10 18.02 3.19
C LEU A 96 7.15 19.19 2.90
N GLU A 97 5.87 19.01 3.19
CA GLU A 97 4.84 20.02 2.98
C GLU A 97 3.89 20.05 4.22
N PRO A 98 4.24 20.82 5.26
CA PRO A 98 3.48 20.84 6.53
C PRO A 98 2.03 21.33 6.41
N GLY A 99 1.68 21.97 5.30
CA GLY A 99 0.34 22.46 5.03
C GLY A 99 -0.60 21.42 4.41
N LEU A 100 -0.16 20.17 4.15
CA LEU A 100 -1.03 19.11 3.63
C LEU A 100 -2.08 18.69 4.66
N LEU A 101 -3.26 18.38 4.17
CA LEU A 101 -4.36 17.81 4.95
C LEU A 101 -4.36 16.28 4.69
N VAL A 102 -3.59 15.54 5.49
CA VAL A 102 -3.45 14.10 5.30
C VAL A 102 -4.52 13.33 6.07
N THR A 103 -4.93 12.19 5.51
CA THR A 103 -5.74 11.16 6.18
C THR A 103 -5.13 9.81 5.84
N GLY A 104 -4.96 8.95 6.83
CA GLY A 104 -4.56 7.56 6.63
C GLY A 104 -5.63 6.60 7.11
N THR A 105 -5.85 5.52 6.38
CA THR A 105 -6.76 4.45 6.81
C THR A 105 -6.08 3.10 6.77
N ASP A 106 -6.35 2.29 7.78
CA ASP A 106 -5.91 0.90 7.84
C ASP A 106 -6.89 0.04 8.65
N ILE A 107 -6.89 -1.27 8.39
CA ILE A 107 -7.67 -2.24 9.18
C ILE A 107 -6.97 -2.57 10.51
N SER A 108 -5.65 -2.40 10.58
CA SER A 108 -4.80 -2.75 11.71
C SER A 108 -4.89 -1.70 12.83
N GLU A 109 -5.58 -2.02 13.90
CA GLU A 109 -5.55 -1.17 15.11
C GLU A 109 -4.13 -1.05 15.69
N TYR A 110 -3.36 -2.16 15.61
CA TYR A 110 -1.98 -2.16 16.07
C TYR A 110 -1.13 -1.19 15.26
N GLY A 111 -1.20 -1.26 13.92
CA GLY A 111 -0.47 -0.35 13.03
C GLY A 111 -0.79 1.12 13.34
N LEU A 112 -2.07 1.46 13.37
CA LEU A 112 -2.55 2.83 13.63
C LEU A 112 -2.10 3.35 15.02
N SER A 113 -2.15 2.50 16.06
CA SER A 113 -1.77 2.89 17.42
C SER A 113 -0.26 3.10 17.58
N HIS A 114 0.57 2.49 16.73
CA HIS A 114 2.04 2.60 16.71
C HIS A 114 2.58 3.54 15.62
N ALA A 115 1.74 4.44 15.14
CA ALA A 115 2.13 5.56 14.29
C ALA A 115 2.96 6.58 15.07
N THR A 116 3.70 7.44 14.34
CA THR A 116 4.38 8.57 14.96
C THR A 116 3.36 9.60 15.46
N ASP A 117 3.72 10.36 16.49
CA ASP A 117 2.82 11.38 17.10
C ASP A 117 2.34 12.41 16.06
N LEU A 118 3.16 12.72 15.05
CA LEU A 118 2.82 13.68 13.99
C LEU A 118 1.62 13.23 13.16
N VAL A 119 1.53 11.95 12.79
CA VAL A 119 0.48 11.45 11.90
C VAL A 119 -0.66 10.77 12.62
N LYS A 120 -0.44 10.27 13.82
CA LYS A 120 -1.43 9.51 14.61
C LYS A 120 -2.81 10.17 14.70
N PRO A 121 -2.92 11.51 14.89
CA PRO A 121 -4.23 12.20 14.92
C PRO A 121 -5.00 12.16 13.58
N HIS A 122 -4.32 11.85 12.49
CA HIS A 122 -4.87 11.83 11.12
C HIS A 122 -5.22 10.41 10.64
N LEU A 123 -5.04 9.39 11.51
CA LEU A 123 -5.27 8.00 11.15
C LEU A 123 -6.63 7.50 11.64
N ILE A 124 -7.29 6.73 10.79
CA ILE A 124 -8.66 6.23 11.02
C ILE A 124 -8.69 4.72 10.74
N LYS A 125 -9.26 3.94 11.66
CA LYS A 125 -9.54 2.53 11.38
C LYS A 125 -10.64 2.45 10.32
N HIS A 126 -10.32 1.81 9.19
CA HIS A 126 -11.27 1.57 8.11
C HIS A 126 -10.87 0.30 7.34
N ASP A 127 -11.87 -0.49 6.99
CA ASP A 127 -11.71 -1.67 6.15
C ASP A 127 -11.94 -1.28 4.69
N ALA A 128 -10.92 -1.40 3.86
CA ALA A 128 -10.98 -1.03 2.45
C ALA A 128 -11.95 -1.89 1.61
N ARG A 129 -12.48 -2.99 2.17
CA ARG A 129 -13.53 -3.80 1.56
C ARG A 129 -14.91 -3.15 1.64
N GLY A 130 -15.10 -2.24 2.60
CA GLY A 130 -16.34 -1.52 2.83
C GLY A 130 -16.52 -0.29 1.95
N GLU A 131 -17.63 0.41 2.19
CA GLU A 131 -17.88 1.69 1.54
C GLU A 131 -17.03 2.81 2.16
N PHE A 132 -16.52 3.69 1.30
CA PHE A 132 -15.77 4.86 1.74
C PHE A 132 -16.74 6.03 1.99
N LYS A 133 -16.71 6.56 3.21
CA LYS A 133 -17.63 7.60 3.69
C LYS A 133 -17.44 9.00 3.08
N TRP A 134 -16.37 9.18 2.30
CA TRP A 134 -16.04 10.49 1.70
C TRP A 134 -16.82 10.74 0.42
N GLY A 135 -17.03 12.03 0.12
CA GLY A 135 -17.70 12.50 -1.09
C GLY A 135 -16.86 12.33 -2.35
N ASP A 136 -17.51 12.50 -3.50
CA ASP A 136 -16.85 12.41 -4.80
C ASP A 136 -15.79 13.51 -4.94
N LYS A 137 -14.59 13.14 -5.42
CA LYS A 137 -13.46 14.06 -5.65
C LYS A 137 -13.07 14.89 -4.42
N GLU A 138 -13.28 14.35 -3.23
CA GLU A 138 -12.97 15.06 -1.98
C GLU A 138 -11.46 15.22 -1.75
N PHE A 139 -10.63 14.27 -2.20
CA PHE A 139 -9.19 14.30 -2.07
C PHE A 139 -8.51 14.74 -3.36
N ASP A 140 -7.44 15.54 -3.23
CA ASP A 140 -6.61 15.91 -4.37
C ASP A 140 -5.79 14.72 -4.87
N LEU A 141 -5.33 13.86 -3.94
CA LEU A 141 -4.66 12.60 -4.23
C LEU A 141 -5.15 11.49 -3.30
N VAL A 142 -5.48 10.33 -3.87
CA VAL A 142 -5.69 9.08 -3.13
C VAL A 142 -4.58 8.11 -3.51
N ILE A 143 -3.87 7.59 -2.52
CA ILE A 143 -2.81 6.60 -2.69
C ILE A 143 -3.18 5.29 -2.00
N SER A 144 -2.64 4.18 -2.50
CA SER A 144 -2.67 2.89 -1.82
C SER A 144 -1.43 2.10 -2.19
N LEU A 145 -0.52 1.93 -1.22
CA LEU A 145 0.77 1.31 -1.48
C LEU A 145 0.82 -0.13 -0.95
N THR A 146 1.02 -1.09 -1.86
CA THR A 146 1.18 -2.52 -1.54
C THR A 146 0.08 -3.08 -0.62
N MET A 147 -1.15 -2.58 -0.75
CA MET A 147 -2.30 -3.04 0.04
C MET A 147 -3.34 -3.75 -0.82
N ILE A 148 -3.63 -3.24 -2.02
CA ILE A 148 -4.78 -3.67 -2.83
C ILE A 148 -4.74 -5.15 -3.22
N HIS A 149 -3.56 -5.75 -3.38
CA HIS A 149 -3.40 -7.19 -3.65
C HIS A 149 -3.78 -8.10 -2.46
N ASN A 150 -3.98 -7.54 -1.26
CA ASN A 150 -4.49 -8.27 -0.09
C ASN A 150 -6.01 -8.40 -0.08
N LEU A 151 -6.70 -7.87 -1.07
CA LEU A 151 -8.13 -7.97 -1.27
C LEU A 151 -8.46 -9.10 -2.26
N ARG A 152 -9.58 -9.79 -2.06
CA ARG A 152 -10.09 -10.72 -3.06
C ARG A 152 -10.55 -9.96 -4.29
N ALA A 153 -10.56 -10.60 -5.46
CA ALA A 153 -10.81 -9.93 -6.73
C ALA A 153 -12.06 -9.03 -6.76
N PHE A 154 -13.19 -9.45 -6.16
CA PHE A 154 -14.41 -8.65 -6.11
C PHE A 154 -14.33 -7.49 -5.09
N GLU A 155 -13.58 -7.68 -3.98
CA GLU A 155 -13.31 -6.63 -2.98
C GLU A 155 -12.36 -5.58 -3.56
N LEU A 156 -11.35 -6.05 -4.30
CA LEU A 156 -10.40 -5.22 -5.03
C LEU A 156 -11.10 -4.33 -6.06
N GLU A 157 -12.02 -4.91 -6.87
CA GLU A 157 -12.82 -4.15 -7.83
C GLU A 157 -13.61 -3.02 -7.13
N ASN A 158 -14.27 -3.33 -6.02
CA ASN A 158 -14.99 -2.33 -5.23
C ASN A 158 -14.06 -1.25 -4.66
N CYS A 159 -12.93 -1.66 -4.05
CA CYS A 159 -11.94 -0.73 -3.49
C CYS A 159 -11.41 0.25 -4.55
N LEU A 160 -11.03 -0.24 -5.74
CA LEU A 160 -10.57 0.59 -6.85
C LEU A 160 -11.64 1.58 -7.32
N ARG A 161 -12.91 1.16 -7.40
CA ARG A 161 -14.04 2.06 -7.71
C ARG A 161 -14.19 3.16 -6.68
N GLN A 162 -14.04 2.83 -5.39
CA GLN A 162 -14.13 3.82 -4.31
C GLN A 162 -12.94 4.79 -4.36
N ILE A 163 -11.71 4.30 -4.54
CA ILE A 163 -10.51 5.13 -4.74
C ILE A 163 -10.74 6.10 -5.90
N GLN A 164 -11.21 5.59 -7.05
CA GLN A 164 -11.49 6.40 -8.24
C GLN A 164 -12.56 7.47 -7.98
N ARG A 165 -13.59 7.14 -7.21
CA ARG A 165 -14.69 8.04 -6.91
C ARG A 165 -14.26 9.23 -6.05
N ILE A 166 -13.52 8.96 -4.97
CA ILE A 166 -13.22 9.96 -3.93
C ILE A 166 -12.01 10.84 -4.23
N GLY A 167 -11.11 10.42 -5.14
CA GLY A 167 -9.91 11.16 -5.52
C GLY A 167 -10.07 11.96 -6.81
N LYS A 168 -9.36 13.08 -6.92
CA LYS A 168 -9.14 13.80 -8.19
C LYS A 168 -8.01 13.14 -8.97
N SER A 169 -6.92 12.80 -8.28
CA SER A 169 -5.79 12.01 -8.77
C SER A 169 -5.61 10.76 -7.92
N HIS A 170 -4.99 9.72 -8.48
CA HIS A 170 -4.86 8.43 -7.81
C HIS A 170 -3.52 7.79 -8.16
N TYR A 171 -2.94 7.09 -7.17
CA TYR A 171 -1.76 6.28 -7.37
C TYR A 171 -1.85 5.01 -6.52
N VAL A 172 -1.73 3.86 -7.17
CA VAL A 172 -1.76 2.56 -6.48
C VAL A 172 -0.54 1.73 -6.82
N THR A 173 -0.05 0.95 -5.85
CA THR A 173 0.95 -0.06 -6.13
C THR A 173 0.45 -1.45 -5.78
N ALA A 174 0.80 -2.43 -6.61
CA ALA A 174 0.45 -3.82 -6.40
C ALA A 174 1.64 -4.74 -6.62
N GLU A 175 1.66 -5.86 -5.91
CA GLU A 175 2.58 -6.95 -6.19
C GLU A 175 2.14 -7.65 -7.48
N SER A 176 3.11 -7.94 -8.37
CA SER A 176 2.88 -8.54 -9.67
C SER A 176 4.06 -9.40 -10.11
N TYR A 177 3.95 -10.05 -11.26
CA TYR A 177 5.01 -10.86 -11.86
C TYR A 177 4.99 -10.75 -13.39
N ARG A 178 6.15 -10.97 -14.02
CA ARG A 178 6.36 -10.91 -15.48
C ARG A 178 6.67 -12.28 -16.08
N ASN A 179 7.01 -13.25 -15.23
CA ASN A 179 7.41 -14.59 -15.61
C ASN A 179 7.19 -15.57 -14.46
N GLU A 180 7.34 -16.88 -14.74
CA GLU A 180 7.10 -17.96 -13.79
C GLU A 180 8.01 -17.89 -12.55
N LEU A 181 9.26 -17.44 -12.69
CA LEU A 181 10.18 -17.31 -11.56
C LEU A 181 9.71 -16.21 -10.58
N GLU A 182 9.33 -15.05 -11.10
CA GLU A 182 8.81 -13.97 -10.27
C GLU A 182 7.48 -14.34 -9.62
N GLN A 183 6.61 -15.07 -10.33
CA GLN A 183 5.37 -15.61 -9.75
C GLN A 183 5.66 -16.56 -8.59
N PHE A 184 6.61 -17.49 -8.78
CA PHE A 184 7.05 -18.39 -7.71
C PHE A 184 7.62 -17.63 -6.51
N ASN A 185 8.48 -16.65 -6.76
CA ASN A 185 9.08 -15.82 -5.71
C ASN A 185 8.00 -15.04 -4.93
N LEU A 186 7.04 -14.44 -5.64
CA LEU A 186 5.90 -13.77 -5.01
C LEU A 186 5.10 -14.72 -4.13
N GLN A 187 4.75 -15.91 -4.62
CA GLN A 187 4.03 -16.94 -3.85
C GLN A 187 4.82 -17.39 -2.62
N CYS A 188 6.14 -17.55 -2.75
CA CYS A 188 6.99 -17.88 -1.63
C CYS A 188 7.03 -16.75 -0.58
N TRP A 189 7.05 -15.50 -1.01
CA TRP A 189 7.22 -14.36 -0.12
C TRP A 189 5.93 -13.88 0.53
N ALA A 190 4.86 -13.72 -0.24
CA ALA A 190 3.62 -13.13 0.23
C ALA A 190 2.96 -13.93 1.35
N LEU A 191 2.52 -13.23 2.40
CA LEU A 191 1.80 -13.82 3.54
C LEU A 191 0.33 -13.43 3.56
N THR A 192 -0.01 -12.29 2.97
CA THR A 192 -1.35 -11.69 3.06
C THR A 192 -2.03 -11.54 1.71
N CYS A 193 -1.32 -11.82 0.61
CA CYS A 193 -1.83 -11.69 -0.76
C CYS A 193 -3.04 -12.62 -1.00
N GLU A 194 -4.14 -12.04 -1.47
CA GLU A 194 -5.38 -12.73 -1.88
C GLU A 194 -5.54 -12.70 -3.41
N THR A 195 -4.97 -11.69 -4.08
CA THR A 195 -5.04 -11.52 -5.53
C THR A 195 -3.64 -11.36 -6.09
N SER A 196 -3.20 -12.34 -6.88
CA SER A 196 -1.91 -12.35 -7.56
C SER A 196 -2.17 -12.33 -9.07
N PHE A 197 -1.96 -11.17 -9.68
CA PHE A 197 -2.18 -10.92 -11.10
C PHE A 197 -0.85 -10.59 -11.79
N ASP A 198 -0.72 -10.97 -13.07
CA ASP A 198 0.32 -10.45 -13.95
C ASP A 198 -0.02 -9.03 -14.43
N PHE A 199 0.83 -8.49 -15.30
CA PHE A 199 0.66 -7.15 -15.83
C PHE A 199 -0.68 -6.96 -16.56
N ASP A 200 -1.05 -7.88 -17.44
CA ASP A 200 -2.27 -7.77 -18.27
C ASP A 200 -3.53 -7.97 -17.44
N GLU A 201 -3.50 -8.88 -16.46
CA GLU A 201 -4.59 -9.12 -15.51
C GLU A 201 -4.84 -7.89 -14.62
N TRP A 202 -3.78 -7.19 -14.18
CA TRP A 202 -3.92 -5.93 -13.45
C TRP A 202 -4.55 -4.84 -14.31
N LEU A 203 -4.11 -4.69 -15.56
CA LEU A 203 -4.70 -3.72 -16.49
C LEU A 203 -6.18 -4.01 -16.75
N TRP A 204 -6.53 -5.29 -16.95
CA TRP A 204 -7.92 -5.71 -17.05
C TRP A 204 -8.74 -5.36 -15.80
N MET A 205 -8.20 -5.57 -14.60
CA MET A 205 -8.87 -5.22 -13.35
C MET A 205 -9.06 -3.70 -13.23
N PHE A 206 -8.09 -2.89 -13.62
CA PHE A 206 -8.21 -1.43 -13.62
C PHE A 206 -9.31 -0.97 -14.60
N GLU A 207 -9.34 -1.52 -15.80
CA GLU A 207 -10.41 -1.24 -16.77
C GLU A 207 -11.78 -1.63 -16.23
N LYS A 208 -11.90 -2.85 -15.72
CA LYS A 208 -13.14 -3.40 -15.16
C LYS A 208 -13.68 -2.56 -14.00
N SER A 209 -12.81 -2.07 -13.13
CA SER A 209 -13.17 -1.21 -12.00
C SER A 209 -13.41 0.26 -12.38
N GLY A 210 -13.07 0.66 -13.61
CA GLY A 210 -13.07 2.05 -14.06
C GLY A 210 -11.95 2.90 -13.43
N TYR A 211 -10.88 2.26 -12.92
CA TYR A 211 -9.73 2.95 -12.38
C TYR A 211 -8.90 3.58 -13.51
N THR A 212 -8.62 4.87 -13.41
CA THR A 212 -7.89 5.64 -14.43
C THR A 212 -6.64 6.33 -13.88
N GLY A 213 -6.31 6.07 -12.62
CA GLY A 213 -5.14 6.66 -11.95
C GLY A 213 -3.81 6.02 -12.36
N ASP A 214 -2.73 6.60 -11.87
CA ASP A 214 -1.39 6.08 -12.04
C ASP A 214 -1.19 4.81 -11.21
N PHE A 215 -0.27 3.95 -11.63
CA PHE A 215 -0.01 2.67 -10.99
C PHE A 215 1.46 2.29 -11.04
N GLU A 216 1.86 1.36 -10.17
CA GLU A 216 3.19 0.76 -10.15
C GLU A 216 3.13 -0.69 -9.73
N PHE A 217 3.96 -1.54 -10.34
CA PHE A 217 4.05 -2.94 -9.99
C PHE A 217 5.36 -3.26 -9.28
N ILE A 218 5.23 -4.03 -8.19
CA ILE A 218 6.35 -4.51 -7.39
C ILE A 218 6.63 -5.95 -7.78
N TYR A 219 7.83 -6.21 -8.30
CA TYR A 219 8.28 -7.53 -8.75
C TYR A 219 9.26 -8.15 -7.76
N PHE A 220 9.25 -9.47 -7.66
CA PHE A 220 10.10 -10.27 -6.77
C PHE A 220 11.14 -11.03 -7.60
N GLU A 221 12.22 -10.35 -7.89
CA GLU A 221 13.34 -10.83 -8.70
C GLU A 221 14.28 -11.78 -7.93
#